data_55773302b8d87f4f928e44873e0514dd
#
_entry.id   55773302b8d87f4f928e44873e0514dd
#
_cell.length_a   1.000
_cell.length_b   1.000
_cell.length_c   1.000
_cell.angle_alpha   90.00
_cell.angle_beta   90.00
_cell.angle_gamma   90.00
#
_symmetry.space_group_name_H-M   'P 1'
#
loop_
_entity.id
_entity.type
_entity.pdbx_description
1 polymer ?
#
loop_
_entity_poly.entity_id
_entity_poly.type
_entity_poly.pdbx_seq_one_letter_code
_entity_poly.pdbx_strand_id
1 'polypeptide(L)'
;MCIRDRSYTNLFKGKNFLVKELKVKKRGVLSLQKHYHRSEHWLIVQGKPIITLNKKKIMKYKNESIFIPKGAIHRIENPFKKTVKILEIQKGSILKETDIVRYQDIYGRVKQSQAQ
;
A
#
# COMPACT_ATOMS: atom_id res chain seq x y z
N MET A 1 -10.02 1.91 9.65
CA MET A 1 -9.41 0.84 10.40
C MET A 1 -7.97 1.14 10.74
N CYS A 2 -7.55 0.82 11.96
CA CYS A 2 -6.21 1.09 12.42
C CYS A 2 -5.46 -0.19 12.72
N ILE A 3 -4.25 -0.31 12.18
CA ILE A 3 -3.35 -1.38 12.51
C ILE A 3 -2.06 -0.69 12.90
N ARG A 4 -1.51 -1.13 13.98
CA ARG A 4 -0.25 -0.66 14.52
C ARG A 4 0.49 0.51 13.82
N ASP A 5 0.90 0.34 12.57
CA ASP A 5 1.70 1.33 11.84
C ASP A 5 0.88 2.13 10.85
N ARG A 6 -0.34 1.76 10.63
CA ARG A 6 -1.14 2.40 9.60
C ARG A 6 -2.62 2.36 9.93
N SER A 7 -3.35 3.20 9.23
CA SER A 7 -4.81 3.16 9.25
C SER A 7 -5.29 3.46 7.85
N TYR A 8 -6.53 3.11 7.56
CA TYR A 8 -7.13 3.51 6.31
C TYR A 8 -8.60 3.85 6.52
N THR A 9 -9.11 4.69 5.65
CA THR A 9 -10.50 5.09 5.65
C THR A 9 -11.04 4.95 4.25
N ASN A 10 -12.16 4.23 4.10
CA ASN A 10 -12.82 4.15 2.81
C ASN A 10 -13.57 5.45 2.58
N LEU A 11 -13.27 6.12 1.48
CA LEU A 11 -13.87 7.40 1.17
C LEU A 11 -15.03 7.29 0.19
N PHE A 12 -14.92 6.43 -0.78
CA PHE A 12 -15.95 6.28 -1.80
C PHE A 12 -15.82 4.92 -2.48
N LYS A 13 -16.95 4.28 -2.71
CA LYS A 13 -16.97 3.02 -3.44
C LYS A 13 -17.84 3.19 -4.67
N GLY A 14 -17.25 3.02 -5.84
CA GLY A 14 -17.98 3.05 -7.10
C GLY A 14 -18.08 1.65 -7.68
N LYS A 15 -18.53 1.59 -8.93
CA LYS A 15 -18.57 0.31 -9.61
C LYS A 15 -17.16 -0.02 -10.07
N ASN A 16 -16.63 -1.15 -9.57
CA ASN A 16 -15.29 -1.61 -9.92
C ASN A 16 -14.15 -0.69 -9.49
N PHE A 17 -14.41 0.22 -8.54
CA PHE A 17 -13.32 0.98 -7.95
C PHE A 17 -13.65 1.40 -6.52
N LEU A 18 -12.59 1.64 -5.75
CA LEU A 18 -12.70 2.02 -4.35
C LEU A 18 -11.64 3.08 -4.06
N VAL A 19 -12.02 4.16 -3.40
CA VAL A 19 -11.11 5.22 -3.02
C VAL A 19 -10.89 5.15 -1.51
N LYS A 20 -9.63 5.14 -1.08
CA LYS A 20 -9.26 5.11 0.33
C LYS A 20 -8.27 6.20 0.66
N GLU A 21 -8.27 6.62 1.91
CA GLU A 21 -7.17 7.37 2.47
C GLU A 21 -6.34 6.43 3.32
N LEU A 22 -5.04 6.39 3.07
CA LEU A 22 -4.12 5.53 3.79
C LEU A 22 -3.15 6.41 4.57
N LYS A 23 -2.96 6.09 5.84
CA LYS A 23 -2.00 6.81 6.69
C LYS A 23 -0.96 5.84 7.21
N VAL A 24 0.30 6.22 7.11
CA VAL A 24 1.41 5.42 7.62
C VAL A 24 2.17 6.28 8.61
N LYS A 25 2.18 5.85 9.87
CA LYS A 25 2.85 6.60 10.93
C LYS A 25 4.35 6.57 10.76
N LYS A 26 5.03 7.45 11.50
CA LYS A 26 6.48 7.49 11.47
C LYS A 26 7.06 6.10 11.69
N ARG A 27 8.07 5.78 10.89
CA ARG A 27 8.76 4.49 10.94
C ARG A 27 7.89 3.28 10.69
N GLY A 28 6.67 3.49 10.17
CA GLY A 28 5.82 2.39 9.81
C GLY A 28 6.28 1.74 8.51
N VAL A 29 6.15 0.42 8.45
CA VAL A 29 6.46 -0.33 7.25
C VAL A 29 5.38 -1.38 7.07
N LEU A 30 4.83 -1.45 5.88
CA LEU A 30 3.82 -2.45 5.58
C LEU A 30 4.49 -3.70 5.01
N SER A 31 3.83 -4.84 5.13
CA SER A 31 4.36 -6.07 4.57
C SER A 31 4.43 -5.98 3.05
N LEU A 32 5.36 -6.73 2.49
CA LEU A 32 5.47 -6.84 1.05
C LEU A 32 4.30 -7.68 0.56
N GLN A 33 3.57 -7.20 -0.41
CA GLN A 33 2.31 -7.83 -0.80
C GLN A 33 1.98 -7.61 -2.26
N LYS A 34 1.05 -8.40 -2.77
CA LYS A 34 0.48 -8.16 -4.10
C LYS A 34 -1.00 -8.54 -4.12
N HIS A 35 -1.70 -8.05 -5.14
CA HIS A 35 -3.12 -8.32 -5.33
C HIS A 35 -3.33 -8.87 -6.73
N TYR A 36 -4.19 -9.89 -6.85
CA TYR A 36 -4.41 -10.53 -8.13
C TYR A 36 -5.51 -9.88 -8.97
N HIS A 37 -6.45 -9.22 -8.33
CA HIS A 37 -7.67 -8.79 -9.01
C HIS A 37 -7.85 -7.29 -9.08
N ARG A 38 -6.83 -6.53 -8.67
CA ARG A 38 -6.94 -5.07 -8.71
C ARG A 38 -5.60 -4.41 -9.00
N SER A 39 -5.67 -3.25 -9.60
CA SER A 39 -4.55 -2.34 -9.67
C SER A 39 -4.81 -1.20 -8.71
N GLU A 40 -3.80 -0.40 -8.41
CA GLU A 40 -3.92 0.72 -7.49
C GLU A 40 -3.20 1.93 -8.05
N HIS A 41 -3.76 3.10 -7.78
CA HIS A 41 -3.13 4.35 -8.12
C HIS A 41 -2.99 5.13 -6.82
N TRP A 42 -1.79 5.55 -6.49
CA TRP A 42 -1.51 6.24 -5.24
C TRP A 42 -1.08 7.67 -5.50
N LEU A 43 -1.74 8.63 -4.84
CA LEU A 43 -1.33 10.03 -4.86
C LEU A 43 -0.82 10.39 -3.47
N ILE A 44 0.39 10.92 -3.40
CA ILE A 44 0.99 11.28 -2.12
C ILE A 44 0.42 12.63 -1.68
N VAL A 45 -0.33 12.63 -0.60
CA VAL A 45 -0.95 13.83 -0.06
C VAL A 45 -0.04 14.51 0.95
N GLN A 46 0.73 13.72 1.69
CA GLN A 46 1.62 14.24 2.71
C GLN A 46 2.77 13.27 2.96
N GLY A 47 3.96 13.80 3.23
CA GLY A 47 5.09 12.99 3.64
C GLY A 47 5.95 12.56 2.48
N LYS A 48 6.92 11.68 2.79
CA LYS A 48 7.89 11.18 1.81
C LYS A 48 8.00 9.68 1.93
N PRO A 49 7.04 8.92 1.40
CA PRO A 49 7.11 7.47 1.49
C PRO A 49 8.18 6.89 0.57
N ILE A 50 8.75 5.78 0.99
CA ILE A 50 9.56 4.95 0.10
C ILE A 50 8.67 3.79 -0.32
N ILE A 51 8.49 3.67 -1.62
CA ILE A 51 7.60 2.66 -2.17
C ILE A 51 8.45 1.62 -2.88
N THR A 52 8.28 0.36 -2.47
CA THR A 52 8.88 -0.76 -3.18
C THR A 52 7.87 -1.21 -4.22
N LEU A 53 8.30 -1.26 -5.47
CA LEU A 53 7.48 -1.76 -6.57
C LEU A 53 8.29 -2.79 -7.30
N ASN A 54 7.89 -4.04 -7.16
CA ASN A 54 8.65 -5.19 -7.62
C ASN A 54 10.05 -5.17 -7.00
N LYS A 55 11.09 -4.94 -7.76
CA LYS A 55 12.46 -4.92 -7.23
C LYS A 55 13.02 -3.52 -7.03
N LYS A 56 12.23 -2.49 -7.29
CA LYS A 56 12.71 -1.11 -7.19
C LYS A 56 12.18 -0.43 -5.95
N LYS A 57 13.02 0.42 -5.35
CA LYS A 57 12.59 1.30 -4.28
C LYS A 57 12.59 2.72 -4.80
N ILE A 58 11.48 3.41 -4.62
CA ILE A 58 11.29 4.75 -5.17
C ILE A 58 10.80 5.65 -4.05
N MET A 59 11.48 6.77 -3.82
CA MET A 59 10.97 7.77 -2.89
C MET A 59 10.03 8.69 -3.64
N LYS A 60 8.84 8.89 -3.10
CA LYS A 60 7.85 9.79 -3.68
C LYS A 60 7.64 10.98 -2.77
N TYR A 61 7.25 12.08 -3.37
CA TYR A 61 7.04 13.34 -2.66
C TYR A 61 5.60 13.79 -2.80
N LYS A 62 5.23 14.75 -1.98
CA LYS A 62 3.90 15.34 -2.01
C LYS A 62 3.50 15.72 -3.44
N ASN A 63 2.29 15.39 -3.81
CA ASN A 63 1.69 15.63 -5.13
C ASN A 63 2.20 14.72 -6.25
N GLU A 64 3.11 13.82 -5.95
CA GLU A 64 3.50 12.80 -6.93
C GLU A 64 2.60 11.59 -6.81
N SER A 65 2.51 10.82 -7.87
CA SER A 65 1.69 9.62 -7.89
C SER A 65 2.46 8.44 -8.44
N ILE A 66 1.92 7.24 -8.21
CA ILE A 66 2.51 6.03 -8.72
C ILE A 66 1.40 5.03 -9.02
N PHE A 67 1.55 4.29 -10.11
CA PHE A 67 0.60 3.25 -10.49
C PHE A 67 1.16 1.89 -10.09
N ILE A 68 0.34 1.10 -9.42
CA ILE A 68 0.68 -0.26 -8.99
C ILE A 68 -0.13 -1.22 -9.84
N PRO A 69 0.49 -1.87 -10.82
CA PRO A 69 -0.27 -2.80 -11.67
C PRO A 69 -0.74 -4.03 -10.90
N LYS A 70 -1.74 -4.66 -11.44
CA LYS A 70 -2.22 -5.93 -10.94
C LYS A 70 -1.06 -6.93 -10.89
N GLY A 71 -0.93 -7.64 -9.79
CA GLY A 71 0.15 -8.62 -9.64
C GLY A 71 1.50 -8.07 -9.24
N ALA A 72 1.67 -6.76 -9.20
CA ALA A 72 2.96 -6.20 -8.80
C ALA A 72 3.16 -6.34 -7.30
N ILE A 73 4.37 -6.67 -6.90
CA ILE A 73 4.73 -6.77 -5.50
C ILE A 73 5.07 -5.38 -5.00
N HIS A 74 4.50 -4.98 -3.88
CA HIS A 74 4.67 -3.61 -3.41
C HIS A 74 4.61 -3.51 -1.90
N ARG A 75 5.16 -2.41 -1.41
CA ARG A 75 5.09 -2.07 0.01
C ARG A 75 5.38 -0.57 0.19
N ILE A 76 4.93 -0.02 1.31
CA ILE A 76 5.17 1.37 1.68
C ILE A 76 5.97 1.40 2.95
N GLU A 77 7.00 2.24 2.98
CA GLU A 77 7.77 2.51 4.19
C GLU A 77 7.72 4.00 4.49
N ASN A 78 7.58 4.35 5.75
CA ASN A 78 7.71 5.74 6.18
C ASN A 78 8.87 5.86 7.16
N PRO A 79 10.09 6.13 6.67
CA PRO A 79 11.25 6.20 7.55
C PRO A 79 11.36 7.52 8.31
N PHE A 80 10.49 8.47 8.03
CA PHE A 80 10.58 9.80 8.62
C PHE A 80 9.54 10.02 9.71
N LYS A 81 9.64 11.15 10.40
CA LYS A 81 8.74 11.45 11.51
C LYS A 81 7.35 11.86 11.06
N LYS A 82 7.24 12.50 9.92
CA LYS A 82 5.95 13.00 9.46
C LYS A 82 5.09 11.86 8.95
N THR A 83 3.85 11.82 9.38
CA THR A 83 2.91 10.80 8.90
C THR A 83 2.74 10.92 7.39
N VAL A 84 2.80 9.78 6.71
CA VAL A 84 2.52 9.72 5.28
C VAL A 84 1.02 9.58 5.09
N LYS A 85 0.46 10.36 4.18
CA LYS A 85 -0.94 10.24 3.79
C LYS A 85 -1.00 10.02 2.29
N ILE A 86 -1.73 9.00 1.88
CA ILE A 86 -1.86 8.61 0.48
C ILE A 86 -3.32 8.47 0.13
N LEU A 87 -3.70 9.02 -1.02
CA LEU A 87 -5.01 8.76 -1.58
C LEU A 87 -4.84 7.57 -2.53
N GLU A 88 -5.54 6.50 -2.23
CA GLU A 88 -5.39 5.25 -2.98
C GLU A 88 -6.67 4.96 -3.76
N ILE A 89 -6.55 4.71 -5.05
CA ILE A 89 -7.66 4.31 -5.88
C ILE A 89 -7.41 2.88 -6.33
N GLN A 90 -8.28 1.98 -5.89
CA GLN A 90 -8.23 0.58 -6.28
C GLN A 90 -9.20 0.37 -7.43
N LYS A 91 -8.76 -0.29 -8.48
CA LYS A 91 -9.60 -0.60 -9.64
C LYS A 91 -9.55 -2.08 -9.93
N GLY A 92 -10.71 -2.69 -10.12
CA GLY A 92 -10.79 -4.10 -10.46
C GLY A 92 -12.18 -4.65 -10.24
N SER A 93 -12.40 -5.87 -10.71
CA SER A 93 -13.69 -6.52 -10.55
C SER A 93 -13.90 -7.08 -9.15
N ILE A 94 -12.81 -7.34 -8.43
CA ILE A 94 -12.85 -7.86 -7.07
C ILE A 94 -12.03 -6.96 -6.16
N LEU A 95 -12.70 -6.26 -5.27
CA LEU A 95 -12.05 -5.30 -4.37
C LEU A 95 -12.22 -5.75 -2.92
N LYS A 96 -11.69 -6.93 -2.62
CA LYS A 96 -11.78 -7.51 -1.28
C LYS A 96 -10.44 -7.48 -0.58
N GLU A 97 -10.48 -7.31 0.72
CA GLU A 97 -9.26 -7.35 1.53
C GLU A 97 -8.58 -8.70 1.46
N THR A 98 -9.31 -9.75 1.13
CA THR A 98 -8.74 -11.09 1.02
C THR A 98 -7.96 -11.30 -0.27
N ASP A 99 -8.04 -10.38 -1.24
CA ASP A 99 -7.27 -10.45 -2.46
C ASP A 99 -5.87 -9.92 -2.17
N ILE A 100 -5.09 -10.67 -1.41
CA ILE A 100 -3.77 -10.25 -0.98
C ILE A 100 -2.87 -11.45 -0.75
N VAL A 101 -1.64 -11.33 -1.20
CA VAL A 101 -0.58 -12.28 -0.91
C VAL A 101 0.54 -11.50 -0.23
N ARG A 102 0.92 -11.92 0.97
CA ARG A 102 2.01 -11.28 1.71
C ARG A 102 3.26 -12.12 1.57
N TYR A 103 4.37 -11.48 1.21
CA TYR A 103 5.61 -12.17 0.97
C TYR A 103 6.55 -12.14 2.13
N GLN A 104 6.64 -11.01 2.81
CA GLN A 104 7.60 -10.85 3.87
C GLN A 104 7.10 -9.87 4.89
N ASP A 105 7.23 -10.25 6.14
CA ASP A 105 6.84 -9.38 7.22
C ASP A 105 8.09 -8.71 7.76
N ILE A 106 8.14 -7.41 7.78
CA ILE A 106 9.28 -6.68 8.25
C ILE A 106 9.56 -6.92 9.72
N TYR A 107 8.64 -7.50 10.44
CA TYR A 107 8.82 -7.78 11.85
C TYR A 107 9.38 -9.17 12.07
N GLY A 108 9.85 -9.82 11.05
CA GLY A 108 10.52 -11.08 11.19
C GLY A 108 9.67 -12.32 11.06
N ARG A 109 8.42 -12.18 10.77
CA ARG A 109 7.54 -13.33 10.65
C ARG A 109 7.37 -13.72 9.22
N VAL A 110 8.47 -13.98 8.62
CA VAL A 110 8.47 -14.11 7.23
C VAL A 110 8.30 -15.42 6.65
N LYS A 111 8.72 -16.39 7.32
CA LYS A 111 8.89 -17.62 6.72
C LYS A 111 7.76 -18.13 5.93
N GLN A 112 6.62 -18.08 6.41
CA GLN A 112 5.58 -18.72 5.74
C GLN A 112 5.15 -17.97 4.55
N SER A 113 5.58 -16.84 4.42
CA SER A 113 5.10 -16.03 3.36
C SER A 113 5.41 -16.58 2.01
N GLN A 114 6.44 -17.33 1.91
CA GLN A 114 6.76 -17.81 0.62
C GLN A 114 5.78 -18.82 0.19
N ALA A 115 5.07 -19.35 1.04
CA ALA A 115 4.15 -20.34 0.66
C ALA A 115 3.04 -19.79 -0.18
N GLN A 116 2.86 -18.54 -0.16
CA GLN A 116 1.74 -18.11 -0.93
C GLN A 116 2.10 -17.57 -2.20
#